data_a432c47878e1f80e56007824addcc3ba
#
_entry.id   a432c47878e1f80e56007824addcc3ba
#
_cell.length_a   1.000
_cell.length_b   1.000
_cell.length_c   1.000
_cell.angle_alpha   90.00
_cell.angle_beta   90.00
_cell.angle_gamma   90.00
#
_symmetry.space_group_name_H-M   'P 1'
#
loop_
_entity.id
_entity.type
_entity.pdbx_description
1 polymer ?
#
loop_
_entity_poly.entity_id
_entity_poly.type
_entity_poly.pdbx_seq_one_letter_code
_entity_poly.pdbx_strand_id
1 'polypeptide(L)'
;MVGLFERAGDPKQATDPMHIHISMFKRFRHALIAMLLSLAGGFAVAQDCATTIESDDALRYAPNIIEIPLACKTFTVTLKHTGRLPKLAMGHNWVLAKLSDLDGVARTGMLAGADKAYVDPKDTRVIAHTSVVGGGESSSVAFDTAKLVRGERYGFVCTFAGHSPVMRGEIVLK
;
A
#
# COMPACT_ATOMS: atom_id res chain seq x y z
N MET A 1 -95.73 8.32 -41.71
CA MET A 1 -95.21 9.69 -41.89
C MET A 1 -93.85 9.72 -41.38
N VAL A 2 -92.91 10.01 -42.22
CA VAL A 2 -91.46 9.89 -42.12
C VAL A 2 -90.89 11.04 -41.30
N GLY A 3 -89.92 10.76 -40.45
CA GLY A 3 -89.07 11.81 -39.83
C GLY A 3 -87.67 11.28 -39.76
N LEU A 4 -86.81 11.60 -40.73
CA LEU A 4 -85.40 11.44 -40.73
C LEU A 4 -84.79 12.37 -39.68
N PHE A 5 -83.92 11.85 -38.80
CA PHE A 5 -82.99 12.66 -38.02
C PHE A 5 -81.56 12.25 -38.45
N GLU A 6 -80.98 13.22 -39.11
CA GLU A 6 -79.57 13.23 -39.51
C GLU A 6 -78.70 13.42 -38.28
N ARG A 7 -77.67 12.56 -38.07
CA ARG A 7 -76.66 12.64 -37.02
C ARG A 7 -75.45 13.39 -37.57
N ALA A 8 -75.26 14.60 -37.07
CA ALA A 8 -74.07 15.38 -37.34
C ALA A 8 -72.81 14.71 -36.86
N GLY A 9 -71.79 14.72 -37.69
CA GLY A 9 -70.50 14.12 -37.42
C GLY A 9 -69.71 14.89 -36.35
N ASP A 10 -69.00 14.14 -35.56
CA ASP A 10 -68.09 14.58 -34.51
C ASP A 10 -66.78 15.16 -35.14
N PRO A 11 -66.30 16.30 -34.73
CA PRO A 11 -65.08 16.90 -35.26
C PRO A 11 -63.87 16.15 -34.75
N LYS A 12 -63.00 15.80 -35.69
CA LYS A 12 -61.67 15.20 -35.50
C LYS A 12 -60.86 15.89 -34.43
N GLN A 13 -60.43 15.17 -33.42
CA GLN A 13 -59.36 15.60 -32.49
C GLN A 13 -58.07 15.78 -33.30
N ALA A 14 -57.68 17.02 -33.50
CA ALA A 14 -56.38 17.39 -33.99
C ALA A 14 -55.36 17.08 -32.89
N THR A 15 -54.50 16.10 -33.12
CA THR A 15 -53.37 15.84 -32.27
C THR A 15 -52.34 16.94 -32.45
N ASP A 16 -52.16 17.76 -31.44
CA ASP A 16 -51.24 18.88 -31.38
C ASP A 16 -49.79 18.40 -31.46
N PRO A 17 -49.01 18.72 -32.52
CA PRO A 17 -47.64 18.27 -32.70
C PRO A 17 -46.69 18.82 -31.63
N MET A 18 -47.11 19.85 -30.87
CA MET A 18 -46.26 20.50 -29.88
C MET A 18 -46.03 19.64 -28.61
N HIS A 19 -46.97 18.74 -28.26
CA HIS A 19 -46.81 17.84 -27.09
C HIS A 19 -45.79 16.70 -27.33
N ILE A 20 -45.58 16.27 -28.59
CA ILE A 20 -44.64 15.19 -28.90
C ILE A 20 -43.18 15.63 -28.74
N HIS A 21 -42.86 16.89 -29.10
CA HIS A 21 -41.50 17.43 -28.98
C HIS A 21 -41.05 17.62 -27.52
N ILE A 22 -41.94 18.01 -26.63
CA ILE A 22 -41.60 18.28 -25.22
C ILE A 22 -41.32 16.95 -24.47
N SER A 23 -42.05 15.89 -24.80
CA SER A 23 -41.82 14.55 -24.19
C SER A 23 -40.49 13.90 -24.61
N MET A 24 -40.09 14.08 -25.89
CA MET A 24 -38.82 13.57 -26.39
C MET A 24 -37.61 14.30 -25.76
N PHE A 25 -37.72 15.64 -25.59
CA PHE A 25 -36.62 16.41 -24.97
C PHE A 25 -36.40 16.05 -23.50
N LYS A 26 -37.50 15.76 -22.75
CA LYS A 26 -37.41 15.33 -21.35
C LYS A 26 -36.72 13.98 -21.22
N ARG A 27 -37.02 13.03 -22.09
CA ARG A 27 -36.38 11.68 -22.11
C ARG A 27 -34.90 11.74 -22.45
N PHE A 28 -34.48 12.61 -23.39
CA PHE A 28 -33.08 12.80 -23.75
C PHE A 28 -32.27 13.45 -22.62
N ARG A 29 -32.83 14.40 -21.88
CA ARG A 29 -32.14 15.01 -20.72
C ARG A 29 -31.89 14.01 -19.60
N HIS A 30 -32.81 13.11 -19.30
CA HIS A 30 -32.62 12.09 -18.27
C HIS A 30 -31.61 11.01 -18.71
N ALA A 31 -31.55 10.67 -19.99
CA ALA A 31 -30.56 9.73 -20.51
C ALA A 31 -29.12 10.30 -20.47
N LEU A 32 -28.95 11.60 -20.76
CA LEU A 32 -27.65 12.28 -20.66
C LEU A 32 -27.16 12.43 -19.22
N ILE A 33 -28.06 12.71 -18.26
CA ILE A 33 -27.71 12.83 -16.83
C ILE A 33 -27.33 11.45 -16.26
N ALA A 34 -28.03 10.38 -16.65
CA ALA A 34 -27.70 9.01 -16.23
C ALA A 34 -26.33 8.54 -16.80
N MET A 35 -25.95 8.96 -18.00
CA MET A 35 -24.67 8.61 -18.61
C MET A 35 -23.49 9.37 -17.98
N LEU A 36 -23.70 10.59 -17.46
CA LEU A 36 -22.66 11.37 -16.78
C LEU A 36 -22.38 10.89 -15.35
N LEU A 37 -23.33 10.24 -14.69
CA LEU A 37 -23.12 9.69 -13.34
C LEU A 37 -22.33 8.36 -13.34
N SER A 38 -22.25 7.67 -14.46
CA SER A 38 -21.52 6.38 -14.55
C SER A 38 -20.01 6.52 -14.79
N LEU A 39 -19.49 7.75 -15.00
CA LEU A 39 -18.04 7.99 -15.19
C LEU A 39 -17.30 8.37 -13.89
N ALA A 40 -17.98 8.39 -12.74
CA ALA A 40 -17.31 8.47 -11.44
C ALA A 40 -16.74 7.09 -11.03
N GLY A 41 -16.02 6.44 -11.94
CA GLY A 41 -15.14 5.32 -11.63
C GLY A 41 -14.05 5.83 -10.71
N GLY A 42 -14.19 5.59 -9.40
CA GLY A 42 -13.16 5.91 -8.43
C GLY A 42 -11.85 5.25 -8.86
N PHE A 43 -10.83 6.05 -9.14
CA PHE A 43 -9.47 5.54 -9.28
C PHE A 43 -9.10 4.90 -7.94
N ALA A 44 -9.15 3.58 -7.86
CA ALA A 44 -8.53 2.85 -6.77
C ALA A 44 -7.02 3.10 -6.92
N VAL A 45 -6.46 3.99 -6.12
CA VAL A 45 -5.02 4.10 -5.98
C VAL A 45 -4.54 2.76 -5.43
N ALA A 46 -3.83 2.00 -6.24
CA ALA A 46 -3.18 0.78 -5.77
C ALA A 46 -2.23 1.17 -4.64
N GLN A 47 -2.49 0.63 -3.46
CA GLN A 47 -1.69 0.92 -2.28
C GLN A 47 -0.44 0.05 -2.36
N ASP A 48 0.74 0.67 -2.43
CA ASP A 48 2.00 -0.06 -2.51
C ASP A 48 2.27 -0.80 -1.20
N CYS A 49 2.22 -2.15 -1.28
CA CYS A 49 2.56 -3.03 -0.16
C CYS A 49 4.04 -3.43 -0.20
N ALA A 50 4.90 -2.53 -0.63
CA ALA A 50 6.34 -2.72 -0.72
C ALA A 50 7.08 -1.39 -0.55
N THR A 51 8.32 -1.47 -0.08
CA THR A 51 9.23 -0.33 -0.02
C THR A 51 10.67 -0.75 -0.28
N THR A 52 11.48 0.18 -0.77
CA THR A 52 12.93 0.02 -0.83
C THR A 52 13.57 0.95 0.17
N ILE A 53 14.50 0.42 0.95
CA ILE A 53 15.36 1.16 1.88
C ILE A 53 16.77 1.12 1.31
N GLU A 54 17.37 2.27 1.17
CA GLU A 54 18.79 2.36 0.87
C GLU A 54 19.62 2.40 2.15
N SER A 55 20.78 1.78 2.10
CA SER A 55 21.83 1.85 3.10
C SER A 55 23.14 2.25 2.44
N ASP A 56 24.07 2.82 3.18
CA ASP A 56 25.34 3.28 2.64
C ASP A 56 26.52 3.03 3.60
N ASP A 57 27.73 3.35 3.15
CA ASP A 57 28.95 3.23 3.97
C ASP A 57 29.01 4.25 5.13
N ALA A 58 28.03 5.16 5.26
CA ALA A 58 27.89 6.09 6.37
C ALA A 58 26.91 5.59 7.46
N LEU A 59 26.57 4.31 7.48
CA LEU A 59 25.72 3.67 8.49
C LEU A 59 24.32 4.27 8.59
N ARG A 60 23.67 4.52 7.45
CA ARG A 60 22.35 5.14 7.40
C ARG A 60 21.34 4.26 6.68
N TYR A 61 20.07 4.39 7.09
CA TYR A 61 18.93 3.97 6.33
C TYR A 61 18.19 5.18 5.74
N ALA A 62 17.78 5.07 4.49
CA ALA A 62 16.94 6.05 3.83
C ALA A 62 15.82 5.33 3.02
N PRO A 63 14.55 5.53 3.35
CA PRO A 63 14.04 6.27 4.52
C PRO A 63 14.28 5.53 5.85
N ASN A 64 14.27 6.27 6.97
CA ASN A 64 14.34 5.70 8.31
C ASN A 64 12.95 5.59 8.99
N ILE A 65 11.88 5.95 8.28
CA ILE A 65 10.49 5.71 8.67
C ILE A 65 9.82 4.97 7.51
N ILE A 66 9.19 3.84 7.80
CA ILE A 66 8.41 3.06 6.84
C ILE A 66 6.95 3.13 7.23
N GLU A 67 6.12 3.54 6.29
CA GLU A 67 4.67 3.52 6.44
C GLU A 67 4.10 2.24 5.84
N ILE A 68 3.36 1.47 6.64
CA ILE A 68 2.72 0.23 6.20
C ILE A 68 1.22 0.45 6.19
N PRO A 69 0.58 0.43 5.00
CA PRO A 69 -0.86 0.53 4.90
C PRO A 69 -1.55 -0.66 5.55
N LEU A 70 -2.58 -0.41 6.36
CA LEU A 70 -3.37 -1.45 7.04
C LEU A 70 -4.10 -2.39 6.08
N ALA A 71 -4.30 -1.98 4.84
CA ALA A 71 -4.89 -2.81 3.80
C ALA A 71 -3.94 -3.90 3.28
N CYS A 72 -2.63 -3.76 3.50
CA CYS A 72 -1.64 -4.74 3.08
C CYS A 72 -1.69 -5.97 3.98
N LYS A 73 -1.96 -7.13 3.41
CA LYS A 73 -1.85 -8.43 4.13
C LYS A 73 -0.40 -8.91 4.23
N THR A 74 0.37 -8.62 3.20
CA THR A 74 1.80 -8.89 3.13
C THR A 74 2.51 -7.60 2.76
N PHE A 75 3.64 -7.32 3.39
CA PHE A 75 4.47 -6.17 3.06
C PHE A 75 5.88 -6.62 2.72
N THR A 76 6.46 -6.04 1.67
CA THR A 76 7.81 -6.38 1.21
C THR A 76 8.76 -5.22 1.47
N VAL A 77 9.89 -5.53 2.11
CA VAL A 77 11.01 -4.59 2.29
C VAL A 77 12.19 -5.08 1.47
N THR A 78 12.71 -4.22 0.61
CA THR A 78 13.96 -4.44 -0.12
C THR A 78 15.04 -3.53 0.46
N LEU A 79 16.07 -4.11 1.04
CA LEU A 79 17.27 -3.41 1.45
C LEU A 79 18.27 -3.38 0.29
N LYS A 80 18.74 -2.18 -0.09
CA LYS A 80 19.74 -1.97 -1.13
C LYS A 80 20.92 -1.23 -0.54
N HIS A 81 22.13 -1.79 -0.68
CA HIS A 81 23.37 -1.12 -0.27
C HIS A 81 23.93 -0.28 -1.43
N THR A 82 23.88 1.03 -1.30
CA THR A 82 24.35 1.98 -2.32
C THR A 82 25.83 2.37 -2.17
N GLY A 83 26.49 1.94 -1.07
CA GLY A 83 27.91 2.12 -0.84
C GLY A 83 28.77 1.18 -1.68
N ARG A 84 30.07 1.13 -1.38
CA ARG A 84 31.08 0.38 -2.14
C ARG A 84 31.86 -0.63 -1.28
N LEU A 85 31.75 -0.55 0.04
CA LEU A 85 32.52 -1.41 0.93
C LEU A 85 31.96 -2.84 0.91
N PRO A 86 32.86 -3.85 1.01
CA PRO A 86 32.44 -5.25 0.92
C PRO A 86 31.63 -5.66 2.17
N LYS A 87 30.79 -6.66 2.00
CA LYS A 87 29.90 -7.24 3.02
C LYS A 87 30.59 -7.54 4.36
N LEU A 88 31.83 -8.03 4.33
CA LEU A 88 32.55 -8.38 5.55
C LEU A 88 33.01 -7.15 6.36
N ALA A 89 33.16 -6.00 5.72
CA ALA A 89 33.60 -4.77 6.36
C ALA A 89 32.44 -3.84 6.70
N MET A 90 31.41 -3.76 5.85
CA MET A 90 30.30 -2.82 5.95
C MET A 90 28.99 -3.49 5.53
N GLY A 91 28.75 -4.71 6.02
CA GLY A 91 27.51 -5.41 5.76
C GLY A 91 26.32 -4.79 6.49
N HIS A 92 25.17 -4.75 5.83
CA HIS A 92 23.93 -4.29 6.42
C HIS A 92 22.83 -5.34 6.28
N ASN A 93 22.01 -5.50 7.30
CA ASN A 93 20.72 -6.17 7.23
C ASN A 93 19.63 -5.27 7.79
N TRP A 94 18.39 -5.58 7.50
CA TRP A 94 17.20 -4.93 8.05
C TRP A 94 16.47 -5.95 8.90
N VAL A 95 16.31 -5.68 10.19
CA VAL A 95 15.67 -6.60 11.15
C VAL A 95 14.53 -5.89 11.85
N LEU A 96 13.32 -6.42 11.71
CA LEU A 96 12.07 -5.90 12.25
C LEU A 96 11.75 -6.55 13.60
N ALA A 97 11.43 -5.73 14.59
CA ALA A 97 10.96 -6.16 15.91
C ALA A 97 10.06 -5.09 16.55
N LYS A 98 9.51 -5.35 17.74
CA LYS A 98 8.92 -4.30 18.56
C LYS A 98 9.99 -3.28 18.91
N LEU A 99 9.61 -2.01 18.99
CA LEU A 99 10.55 -0.92 19.27
C LEU A 99 11.28 -1.12 20.62
N SER A 100 10.56 -1.66 21.62
CA SER A 100 11.11 -2.02 22.93
C SER A 100 12.17 -3.12 22.90
N ASP A 101 12.17 -3.94 21.86
CA ASP A 101 13.01 -5.14 21.77
C ASP A 101 14.28 -4.91 20.91
N LEU A 102 14.35 -3.78 20.18
CA LEU A 102 15.40 -3.52 19.19
C LEU A 102 16.82 -3.67 19.76
N ASP A 103 17.09 -3.16 20.95
CA ASP A 103 18.42 -3.25 21.56
C ASP A 103 18.76 -4.69 21.95
N GLY A 104 17.77 -5.46 22.41
CA GLY A 104 17.94 -6.87 22.70
C GLY A 104 18.19 -7.69 21.44
N VAL A 105 17.40 -7.46 20.39
CA VAL A 105 17.55 -8.12 19.08
C VAL A 105 18.89 -7.76 18.43
N ALA A 106 19.31 -6.49 18.49
CA ALA A 106 20.61 -6.08 17.97
C ALA A 106 21.78 -6.80 18.67
N ARG A 107 21.69 -6.95 20.00
CA ARG A 107 22.71 -7.67 20.78
C ARG A 107 22.75 -9.14 20.46
N THR A 108 21.61 -9.84 20.43
CA THR A 108 21.57 -11.28 20.10
C THR A 108 21.97 -11.53 18.67
N GLY A 109 21.56 -10.66 17.74
CA GLY A 109 21.98 -10.75 16.34
C GLY A 109 23.50 -10.57 16.16
N MET A 110 24.09 -9.56 16.79
CA MET A 110 25.54 -9.36 16.77
C MET A 110 26.29 -10.58 17.30
N LEU A 111 25.83 -11.17 18.41
CA LEU A 111 26.43 -12.38 19.01
C LEU A 111 26.23 -13.63 18.15
N ALA A 112 25.17 -13.71 17.35
CA ALA A 112 24.95 -14.79 16.41
C ALA A 112 26.03 -14.84 15.30
N GLY A 113 26.61 -13.69 14.96
CA GLY A 113 27.73 -13.56 14.05
C GLY A 113 27.40 -13.72 12.57
N ALA A 114 28.44 -13.65 11.74
CA ALA A 114 28.32 -13.64 10.28
C ALA A 114 27.70 -14.94 9.72
N ASP A 115 28.01 -16.08 10.31
CA ASP A 115 27.52 -17.39 9.84
C ASP A 115 25.98 -17.52 9.94
N LYS A 116 25.35 -16.70 10.80
CA LYS A 116 23.89 -16.60 10.95
C LYS A 116 23.35 -15.27 10.42
N ALA A 117 24.08 -14.62 9.53
CA ALA A 117 23.70 -13.31 8.97
C ALA A 117 23.36 -12.26 10.05
N TYR A 118 24.01 -12.34 11.22
CA TYR A 118 23.74 -11.50 12.39
C TYR A 118 22.29 -11.55 12.88
N VAL A 119 21.63 -12.67 12.75
CA VAL A 119 20.27 -12.91 13.29
C VAL A 119 20.27 -14.26 14.01
N ASP A 120 19.86 -14.26 15.29
CA ASP A 120 19.67 -15.53 15.99
C ASP A 120 18.33 -16.16 15.53
N PRO A 121 18.34 -17.32 14.88
CA PRO A 121 17.12 -17.98 14.40
C PRO A 121 16.18 -18.44 15.52
N LYS A 122 16.63 -18.40 16.79
CA LYS A 122 15.84 -18.72 17.98
C LYS A 122 15.27 -17.48 18.66
N ASP A 123 15.61 -16.27 18.20
CA ASP A 123 15.09 -15.04 18.78
C ASP A 123 13.68 -14.77 18.28
N THR A 124 12.69 -15.14 19.08
CA THR A 124 11.26 -15.00 18.75
C THR A 124 10.77 -13.55 18.66
N ARG A 125 11.59 -12.58 19.05
CA ARG A 125 11.31 -11.14 18.91
C ARG A 125 11.47 -10.65 17.47
N VAL A 126 12.25 -11.36 16.67
CA VAL A 126 12.46 -11.03 15.25
C VAL A 126 11.22 -11.40 14.45
N ILE A 127 10.57 -10.39 13.88
CA ILE A 127 9.34 -10.57 13.07
C ILE A 127 9.71 -10.90 11.62
N ALA A 128 10.70 -10.19 11.07
CA ALA A 128 11.22 -10.38 9.72
C ALA A 128 12.64 -9.84 9.61
N HIS A 129 13.42 -10.34 8.67
CA HIS A 129 14.76 -9.81 8.38
C HIS A 129 15.19 -10.09 6.95
N THR A 130 16.07 -9.24 6.40
CA THR A 130 16.79 -9.48 5.15
C THR A 130 18.06 -10.28 5.41
N SER A 131 18.65 -10.83 4.35
CA SER A 131 20.06 -11.23 4.39
C SER A 131 20.96 -10.00 4.55
N VAL A 132 22.23 -10.23 4.95
CA VAL A 132 23.25 -9.18 4.96
C VAL A 132 23.65 -8.85 3.52
N VAL A 133 23.71 -7.57 3.20
CA VAL A 133 24.15 -7.03 1.89
C VAL A 133 25.39 -6.19 2.04
N GLY A 134 26.31 -6.26 1.09
CA GLY A 134 27.45 -5.38 0.91
C GLY A 134 27.23 -4.38 -0.22
N GLY A 135 28.21 -3.54 -0.49
CA GLY A 135 28.12 -2.49 -1.52
C GLY A 135 27.67 -3.02 -2.87
N GLY A 136 26.61 -2.41 -3.43
CA GLY A 136 25.99 -2.80 -4.69
C GLY A 136 25.01 -3.97 -4.60
N GLU A 137 24.90 -4.66 -3.47
CA GLU A 137 23.98 -5.79 -3.28
C GLU A 137 22.60 -5.34 -2.78
N SER A 138 21.60 -6.23 -2.95
CA SER A 138 20.24 -6.04 -2.43
C SER A 138 19.70 -7.35 -1.85
N SER A 139 18.79 -7.25 -0.88
CA SER A 139 18.07 -8.39 -0.31
C SER A 139 16.65 -7.97 0.05
N SER A 140 15.66 -8.83 -0.21
CA SER A 140 14.25 -8.54 0.10
C SER A 140 13.70 -9.55 1.09
N VAL A 141 12.73 -9.10 1.88
CA VAL A 141 11.92 -9.94 2.77
C VAL A 141 10.46 -9.53 2.66
N ALA A 142 9.58 -10.52 2.53
CA ALA A 142 8.14 -10.34 2.64
C ALA A 142 7.65 -10.91 3.98
N PHE A 143 6.77 -10.21 4.66
CA PHE A 143 6.20 -10.67 5.93
C PHE A 143 4.71 -10.38 6.02
N ASP A 144 4.01 -11.20 6.82
CA ASP A 144 2.59 -11.02 7.11
C ASP A 144 2.40 -9.85 8.09
N THR A 145 1.61 -8.86 7.68
CA THR A 145 1.30 -7.68 8.48
C THR A 145 0.40 -7.98 9.68
N ALA A 146 -0.28 -9.14 9.71
CA ALA A 146 -1.03 -9.59 10.88
C ALA A 146 -0.14 -9.82 12.11
N LYS A 147 1.18 -9.94 11.93
CA LYS A 147 2.16 -9.97 13.04
C LYS A 147 2.33 -8.61 13.72
N LEU A 148 1.85 -7.52 13.10
CA LEU A 148 1.93 -6.17 13.64
C LEU A 148 0.61 -5.79 14.31
N VAL A 149 0.59 -5.78 15.63
CA VAL A 149 -0.60 -5.49 16.44
C VAL A 149 -0.80 -3.98 16.56
N ARG A 150 -2.04 -3.52 16.35
CA ARG A 150 -2.39 -2.10 16.52
C ARG A 150 -2.12 -1.62 17.95
N GLY A 151 -1.55 -0.42 18.07
CA GLY A 151 -1.19 0.17 19.37
C GLY A 151 0.20 -0.21 19.86
N GLU A 152 0.83 -1.25 19.28
CA GLU A 152 2.24 -1.55 19.50
C GLU A 152 3.13 -0.70 18.59
N ARG A 153 4.31 -0.34 19.08
CA ARG A 153 5.33 0.37 18.29
C ARG A 153 6.34 -0.63 17.76
N TYR A 154 6.69 -0.48 16.49
CA TYR A 154 7.65 -1.32 15.80
C TYR A 154 8.79 -0.49 15.24
N GLY A 155 9.94 -1.10 15.11
CA GLY A 155 11.09 -0.48 14.50
C GLY A 155 11.96 -1.52 13.81
N PHE A 156 12.98 -1.04 13.14
CA PHE A 156 13.97 -1.86 12.48
C PHE A 156 15.38 -1.39 12.81
N VAL A 157 16.32 -2.32 12.75
CA VAL A 157 17.70 -2.09 13.14
C VAL A 157 18.65 -2.93 12.29
N CYS A 158 19.85 -2.43 12.03
CA CYS A 158 20.95 -3.24 11.53
C CYS A 158 21.62 -3.96 12.70
N THR A 159 21.71 -5.27 12.63
CA THR A 159 22.32 -6.10 13.68
C THR A 159 23.77 -6.46 13.40
N PHE A 160 24.35 -5.99 12.28
CA PHE A 160 25.77 -6.09 12.02
C PHE A 160 26.59 -5.43 13.13
N ALA A 161 27.74 -5.98 13.46
CA ALA A 161 28.53 -5.55 14.60
C ALA A 161 28.84 -4.04 14.57
N GLY A 162 28.46 -3.33 15.63
CA GLY A 162 28.74 -1.89 15.81
C GLY A 162 27.73 -0.94 15.12
N HIS A 163 26.80 -1.42 14.29
CA HIS A 163 25.91 -0.56 13.50
C HIS A 163 24.65 -0.12 14.24
N SER A 164 24.11 -0.94 15.13
CA SER A 164 22.80 -0.76 15.76
C SER A 164 22.59 0.56 16.53
N PRO A 165 23.59 1.27 17.07
CA PRO A 165 23.34 2.54 17.75
C PRO A 165 22.83 3.65 16.83
N VAL A 166 23.23 3.65 15.56
CA VAL A 166 22.90 4.70 14.59
C VAL A 166 22.02 4.22 13.45
N MET A 167 22.09 2.93 13.10
CA MET A 167 21.42 2.36 11.95
C MET A 167 20.10 1.69 12.34
N ARG A 168 19.08 2.52 12.54
CA ARG A 168 17.73 2.12 12.97
C ARG A 168 16.64 3.03 12.42
N GLY A 169 15.41 2.58 12.48
CA GLY A 169 14.24 3.34 12.06
C GLY A 169 12.94 2.82 12.66
N GLU A 170 11.84 3.44 12.31
CA GLU A 170 10.51 3.13 12.84
C GLU A 170 9.54 2.67 11.76
N ILE A 171 8.54 1.88 12.18
CA ILE A 171 7.39 1.48 11.37
C ILE A 171 6.16 2.26 11.85
N VAL A 172 5.41 2.83 10.91
CA VAL A 172 4.13 3.49 11.15
C VAL A 172 3.03 2.72 10.42
N LEU A 173 2.04 2.21 11.15
CA LEU A 173 0.85 1.56 10.57
C LEU A 173 -0.18 2.64 10.22
N LYS A 174 -0.61 2.69 8.96
CA LYS A 174 -1.58 3.67 8.42
C LYS A 174 -2.83 3.03 7.85
#